data_11f27ec9ab0640fc5622c5d4456c650d
#
_entry.id   11f27ec9ab0640fc5622c5d4456c650d
#
_cell.length_a   1.000
_cell.length_b   1.000
_cell.length_c   1.000
_cell.angle_alpha   90.00
_cell.angle_beta   90.00
_cell.angle_gamma   90.00
#
_symmetry.space_group_name_H-M   'P 1'
#
loop_
_entity.id
_entity.type
_entity.pdbx_description
1 polymer ?
#
loop_
_entity_poly.entity_id
_entity_poly.type
_entity_poly.pdbx_seq_one_letter_code
_entity_poly.pdbx_strand_id
1 'polypeptide(L)'
;TYNRFVILVSQSGLAVRPWSTERRGISPPFLLPERGASHMKENILSIFIDESGDFGPYEHHTPYYLVAMVLHDQSVSIESNIQELSQHVHNLGYPDHAIHTGPLIRRESIYCNDRMGERKKLFNALFNFTRKLDFHYLCVPLKKSECKDVVMMTAKLSRAIAIALQGRMSYFEQFDRIILYYDNGQVELTRILTSVFNI
;
A
#
# COMPACT_ATOMS: atom_id res chain seq x y z
N THR A 1 -3.95 2.13 -12.39
CA THR A 1 -3.28 3.45 -12.24
C THR A 1 -3.31 3.79 -10.77
N TYR A 2 -2.16 3.71 -10.10
CA TYR A 2 -2.04 4.04 -8.68
C TYR A 2 -2.06 5.56 -8.49
N ASN A 3 -2.88 6.06 -7.57
CA ASN A 3 -2.72 7.42 -7.06
C ASN A 3 -1.52 7.44 -6.11
N ARG A 4 -0.60 8.36 -6.37
CA ARG A 4 0.51 8.67 -5.49
C ARG A 4 0.19 9.94 -4.71
N PHE A 5 0.22 9.86 -3.40
CA PHE A 5 0.19 11.02 -2.53
C PHE A 5 1.53 11.16 -1.84
N VAL A 6 2.07 12.36 -1.82
CA VAL A 6 3.32 12.65 -1.10
C VAL A 6 2.96 13.46 0.13
N ILE A 7 3.25 12.91 1.31
CA ILE A 7 3.13 13.61 2.57
C ILE A 7 4.53 14.08 2.97
N LEU A 8 4.70 15.38 3.09
CA LEU A 8 5.93 15.96 3.62
C LEU A 8 5.76 16.12 5.13
N VAL A 9 6.56 15.39 5.90
CA VAL A 9 6.65 15.57 7.34
C VAL A 9 7.66 16.69 7.59
N SER A 10 7.21 17.84 8.09
CA SER A 10 8.09 18.92 8.53
C SER A 10 7.88 19.16 10.02
N GLN A 11 8.86 19.74 10.70
CA GLN A 11 8.74 20.14 12.11
C GLN A 11 7.57 21.11 12.39
N SER A 12 6.97 21.68 11.36
CA SER A 12 5.82 22.60 11.42
C SER A 12 4.47 21.97 11.05
N GLY A 13 4.41 20.67 10.75
CA GLY A 13 3.16 19.97 10.40
C GLY A 13 3.23 19.14 9.13
N LEU A 14 2.19 18.35 8.89
CA LEU A 14 2.02 17.54 7.67
C LEU A 14 1.55 18.45 6.51
N ALA A 15 2.34 18.53 5.45
CA ALA A 15 1.92 19.16 4.20
C ALA A 15 1.77 18.08 3.12
N VAL A 16 0.62 18.04 2.45
CA VAL A 16 0.32 17.04 1.43
C VAL A 16 0.18 17.68 0.07
N ARG A 17 0.80 17.07 -0.95
CA ARG A 17 0.64 17.46 -2.35
C ARG A 17 0.24 16.25 -3.20
N PRO A 18 -0.76 16.36 -4.09
CA PRO A 18 -1.04 15.34 -5.08
C PRO A 18 0.16 15.25 -6.05
N TRP A 19 0.54 14.02 -6.40
CA TRP A 19 1.53 13.79 -7.43
C TRP A 19 0.89 14.05 -8.80
N SER A 20 1.21 15.18 -9.44
CA SER A 20 0.84 15.40 -10.83
C SER A 20 1.70 14.52 -11.74
N THR A 21 1.08 13.74 -12.60
CA THR A 21 1.69 12.86 -13.61
C THR A 21 2.32 13.65 -14.78
N GLU A 22 2.43 14.95 -14.69
CA GLU A 22 3.11 15.77 -15.68
C GLU A 22 4.59 15.87 -15.36
N ARG A 23 5.35 15.00 -15.97
CA ARG A 23 6.66 15.25 -16.59
C ARG A 23 7.33 13.97 -17.05
N ARG A 24 6.86 13.42 -18.15
CA ARG A 24 7.78 12.76 -19.05
C ARG A 24 8.41 13.89 -19.90
N GLY A 25 9.70 14.11 -19.70
CA GLY A 25 10.53 14.78 -20.71
C GLY A 25 10.96 16.22 -20.46
N ILE A 26 11.19 16.64 -19.21
CA ILE A 26 11.98 17.86 -18.97
C ILE A 26 13.06 17.51 -17.95
N SER A 27 14.30 17.49 -18.41
CA SER A 27 15.47 17.53 -17.53
C SER A 27 15.32 18.74 -16.59
N PRO A 28 15.67 18.61 -15.29
CA PRO A 28 15.59 19.76 -14.39
C PRO A 28 16.44 20.89 -14.92
N PRO A 29 15.99 22.15 -14.81
CA PRO A 29 16.82 23.27 -15.15
C PRO A 29 18.09 23.21 -14.30
N PHE A 30 19.22 23.43 -14.95
CA PHE A 30 20.55 23.49 -14.39
C PHE A 30 20.57 24.45 -13.19
N LEU A 31 20.38 23.91 -11.98
CA LEU A 31 20.70 24.63 -10.75
C LEU A 31 22.21 24.56 -10.59
N LEU A 32 22.85 25.69 -10.63
CA LEU A 32 24.26 25.87 -10.28
C LEU A 32 24.52 25.16 -8.94
N PRO A 33 25.65 24.48 -8.78
CA PRO A 33 25.96 23.80 -7.51
C PRO A 33 26.14 24.86 -6.43
N GLU A 34 25.18 24.92 -5.50
CA GLU A 34 25.42 25.60 -4.23
C GLU A 34 26.53 24.83 -3.52
N ARG A 35 27.67 25.50 -3.33
CA ARG A 35 28.82 24.93 -2.62
C ARG A 35 28.42 24.64 -1.18
N GLY A 36 28.42 23.39 -0.79
CA GLY A 36 28.61 23.00 0.63
C GLY A 36 27.42 22.47 1.40
N ALA A 37 26.29 22.05 0.77
CA ALA A 37 25.31 21.23 1.47
C ALA A 37 25.69 19.76 1.29
N SER A 38 26.07 19.08 2.37
CA SER A 38 26.09 17.64 2.41
C SER A 38 24.66 17.18 2.11
N HIS A 39 24.42 16.49 0.99
CA HIS A 39 23.14 15.85 0.70
C HIS A 39 22.94 14.75 1.76
N MET A 40 22.34 15.10 2.88
CA MET A 40 21.80 14.09 3.79
C MET A 40 20.73 13.35 2.99
N LYS A 41 20.90 12.05 2.83
CA LYS A 41 19.96 11.19 2.12
C LYS A 41 18.64 11.25 2.89
N GLU A 42 17.60 11.73 2.24
CA GLU A 42 16.25 11.86 2.82
C GLU A 42 15.72 10.48 3.22
N ASN A 43 15.26 10.34 4.45
CA ASN A 43 14.62 9.11 4.93
C ASN A 43 13.16 9.08 4.46
N ILE A 44 12.83 8.13 3.62
CA ILE A 44 11.52 8.03 2.98
C ILE A 44 10.83 6.74 3.42
N LEU A 45 9.60 6.87 3.92
CA LEU A 45 8.71 5.75 4.17
C LEU A 45 7.68 5.63 3.04
N SER A 46 7.55 4.44 2.46
CA SER A 46 6.45 4.11 1.55
C SER A 46 5.38 3.32 2.27
N ILE A 47 4.12 3.74 2.15
CA ILE A 47 2.95 3.04 2.69
C ILE A 47 2.08 2.59 1.52
N PHE A 48 1.97 1.29 1.34
CA PHE A 48 1.10 0.65 0.34
C PHE A 48 -0.20 0.26 1.02
N ILE A 49 -1.32 0.76 0.50
CA ILE A 49 -2.64 0.57 1.08
C ILE A 49 -3.49 -0.27 0.14
N ASP A 50 -4.11 -1.29 0.68
CA ASP A 50 -5.06 -2.16 -0.02
C ASP A 50 -6.23 -2.49 0.90
N GLU A 51 -7.38 -2.83 0.31
CA GLU A 51 -8.57 -3.20 1.03
C GLU A 51 -9.10 -4.58 0.65
N SER A 52 -9.85 -5.17 1.55
CA SER A 52 -10.60 -6.40 1.31
C SER A 52 -12.02 -6.28 1.85
N GLY A 53 -12.99 -6.63 1.03
CA GLY A 53 -14.41 -6.45 1.27
C GLY A 53 -14.99 -5.29 0.48
N ASP A 54 -16.21 -4.91 0.82
CA ASP A 54 -16.97 -3.84 0.18
C ASP A 54 -17.78 -3.04 1.22
N PHE A 55 -18.27 -1.86 0.84
CA PHE A 55 -19.15 -1.03 1.64
C PHE A 55 -20.64 -1.45 1.56
N GLY A 56 -20.92 -2.62 0.99
CA GLY A 56 -22.26 -3.20 0.94
C GLY A 56 -22.79 -3.63 2.32
N PRO A 57 -24.05 -4.07 2.37
CA PRO A 57 -24.65 -4.55 3.61
C PRO A 57 -23.89 -5.74 4.20
N TYR A 58 -24.16 -6.03 5.48
CA TYR A 58 -23.59 -7.20 6.12
C TYR A 58 -24.07 -8.49 5.44
N GLU A 59 -23.12 -9.37 5.13
CA GLU A 59 -23.36 -10.71 4.63
C GLU A 59 -22.49 -11.71 5.42
N HIS A 60 -23.00 -12.93 5.65
CA HIS A 60 -22.30 -13.95 6.43
C HIS A 60 -20.95 -14.37 5.83
N HIS A 61 -20.80 -14.31 4.52
CA HIS A 61 -19.55 -14.68 3.82
C HIS A 61 -18.57 -13.50 3.67
N THR A 62 -19.01 -12.28 3.92
CA THR A 62 -18.16 -11.08 3.93
C THR A 62 -18.38 -10.25 5.20
N PRO A 63 -18.08 -10.82 6.39
CA PRO A 63 -18.44 -10.19 7.67
C PRO A 63 -17.58 -9.00 8.05
N TYR A 64 -16.42 -8.85 7.40
CA TYR A 64 -15.45 -7.79 7.69
C TYR A 64 -15.13 -6.97 6.45
N TYR A 65 -14.85 -5.69 6.69
CA TYR A 65 -14.09 -4.83 5.80
C TYR A 65 -12.69 -4.64 6.41
N LEU A 66 -11.66 -4.79 5.60
CA LEU A 66 -10.27 -4.73 6.06
C LEU A 66 -9.52 -3.65 5.28
N VAL A 67 -8.75 -2.83 5.96
CA VAL A 67 -7.73 -1.98 5.33
C VAL A 67 -6.37 -2.45 5.81
N ALA A 68 -5.53 -2.84 4.87
CA ALA A 68 -4.16 -3.26 5.11
C ALA A 68 -3.19 -2.18 4.63
N MET A 69 -2.16 -1.92 5.42
CA MET A 69 -1.07 -1.01 5.07
C MET A 69 0.24 -1.74 5.26
N VAL A 70 1.08 -1.75 4.23
CA VAL A 70 2.46 -2.25 4.29
C VAL A 70 3.39 -1.05 4.29
N LEU A 71 4.23 -0.95 5.30
CA LEU A 71 5.15 0.15 5.52
C LEU A 71 6.57 -0.31 5.17
N HIS A 72 7.20 0.37 4.22
CA HIS A 72 8.54 0.05 3.75
C HIS A 72 9.47 1.25 3.86
N ASP A 73 10.52 1.13 4.66
CA ASP A 73 11.62 2.08 4.72
C ASP A 73 12.45 1.98 3.43
N GLN A 74 12.48 3.06 2.66
CA GLN A 74 13.19 3.11 1.37
C GLN A 74 14.72 3.06 1.50
N SER A 75 15.26 3.18 2.71
CA SER A 75 16.68 2.96 2.96
C SER A 75 17.08 1.48 2.88
N VAL A 76 16.10 0.57 3.08
CA VAL A 76 16.28 -0.89 3.02
C VAL A 76 15.97 -1.38 1.60
N SER A 77 17.01 -1.82 0.89
CA SER A 77 16.82 -2.36 -0.47
C SER A 77 16.18 -3.75 -0.42
N ILE A 78 15.13 -3.93 -1.23
CA ILE A 78 14.46 -5.23 -1.44
C ILE A 78 14.63 -5.73 -2.89
N GLU A 79 15.52 -5.12 -3.65
CA GLU A 79 15.68 -5.40 -5.09
C GLU A 79 16.07 -6.85 -5.35
N SER A 80 17.02 -7.39 -4.59
CA SER A 80 17.42 -8.80 -4.71
C SER A 80 16.27 -9.77 -4.44
N ASN A 81 15.41 -9.45 -3.47
CA ASN A 81 14.25 -10.26 -3.14
C ASN A 81 13.19 -10.21 -4.25
N ILE A 82 13.01 -9.04 -4.88
CA ILE A 82 12.11 -8.87 -6.05
C ILE A 82 12.63 -9.68 -7.22
N GLN A 83 13.93 -9.62 -7.51
CA GLN A 83 14.56 -10.38 -8.60
C GLN A 83 14.42 -11.90 -8.37
N GLU A 84 14.64 -12.37 -7.13
CA GLU A 84 14.44 -13.78 -6.77
C GLU A 84 12.99 -14.23 -6.98
N LEU A 85 12.00 -13.41 -6.55
CA LEU A 85 10.59 -13.68 -6.76
C LEU A 85 10.25 -13.74 -8.26
N SER A 86 10.67 -12.74 -9.02
CA SER A 86 10.42 -12.65 -10.47
C SER A 86 10.99 -13.85 -11.20
N GLN A 87 12.23 -14.26 -10.88
CA GLN A 87 12.85 -15.45 -11.47
C GLN A 87 12.07 -16.73 -11.10
N HIS A 88 11.61 -16.82 -9.85
CA HIS A 88 10.82 -17.98 -9.40
C HIS A 88 9.47 -18.05 -10.13
N VAL A 89 8.77 -16.92 -10.27
CA VAL A 89 7.51 -16.82 -11.03
C VAL A 89 7.70 -17.21 -12.49
N HIS A 90 8.76 -16.71 -13.13
CA HIS A 90 9.11 -17.06 -14.51
C HIS A 90 9.40 -18.58 -14.66
N ASN A 91 10.14 -19.17 -13.73
CA ASN A 91 10.43 -20.61 -13.73
C ASN A 91 9.18 -21.48 -13.54
N LEU A 92 8.12 -20.95 -12.94
CA LEU A 92 6.81 -21.59 -12.85
C LEU A 92 5.98 -21.45 -14.14
N GLY A 93 6.48 -20.73 -15.14
CA GLY A 93 5.81 -20.52 -16.43
C GLY A 93 4.81 -19.38 -16.46
N TYR A 94 4.79 -18.53 -15.44
CA TYR A 94 3.92 -17.35 -15.43
C TYR A 94 4.58 -16.16 -16.12
N PRO A 95 3.79 -15.30 -16.79
CA PRO A 95 4.28 -14.05 -17.35
C PRO A 95 4.63 -13.07 -16.22
N ASP A 96 5.34 -12.00 -16.54
CA ASP A 96 5.54 -10.87 -15.64
C ASP A 96 4.22 -10.13 -15.42
N HIS A 97 3.66 -10.28 -14.22
CA HIS A 97 2.36 -9.73 -13.85
C HIS A 97 2.25 -9.53 -12.33
N ALA A 98 1.32 -8.67 -11.93
CA ALA A 98 0.97 -8.54 -10.51
C ALA A 98 0.25 -9.80 -10.01
N ILE A 99 0.77 -10.42 -8.96
CA ILE A 99 0.17 -11.61 -8.37
C ILE A 99 -1.00 -11.21 -7.47
N HIS A 100 -2.21 -11.44 -7.94
CA HIS A 100 -3.42 -11.20 -7.16
C HIS A 100 -3.86 -12.48 -6.44
N THR A 101 -3.80 -12.48 -5.12
CA THR A 101 -4.13 -13.66 -4.30
C THR A 101 -5.58 -14.09 -4.41
N GLY A 102 -6.52 -13.16 -4.57
CA GLY A 102 -7.93 -13.46 -4.76
C GLY A 102 -8.19 -14.34 -6.00
N PRO A 103 -7.88 -13.88 -7.22
CA PRO A 103 -7.96 -14.68 -8.44
C PRO A 103 -7.15 -15.99 -8.37
N LEU A 104 -5.97 -15.96 -7.76
CA LEU A 104 -5.12 -17.15 -7.59
C LEU A 104 -5.82 -18.23 -6.74
N ILE A 105 -6.46 -17.85 -5.64
CA ILE A 105 -7.18 -18.76 -4.75
C ILE A 105 -8.47 -19.28 -5.42
N ARG A 106 -9.25 -18.37 -6.02
CA ARG A 106 -10.54 -18.71 -6.64
C ARG A 106 -10.41 -19.36 -8.01
N ARG A 107 -9.20 -19.47 -8.56
CA ARG A 107 -8.94 -20.04 -9.90
C ARG A 107 -9.58 -19.21 -11.01
N GLU A 108 -9.34 -17.92 -10.99
CA GLU A 108 -9.87 -16.93 -11.94
C GLU A 108 -8.78 -16.32 -12.81
N SER A 109 -9.18 -15.59 -13.85
CA SER A 109 -8.28 -14.85 -14.74
C SER A 109 -7.22 -15.76 -15.36
N ILE A 110 -5.94 -15.39 -15.32
CA ILE A 110 -4.82 -16.16 -15.88
C ILE A 110 -4.63 -17.53 -15.21
N TYR A 111 -5.20 -17.74 -14.02
CA TYR A 111 -5.10 -18.99 -13.24
C TYR A 111 -6.24 -19.98 -13.50
N CYS A 112 -7.17 -19.68 -14.42
CA CYS A 112 -8.37 -20.50 -14.65
C CYS A 112 -8.07 -21.93 -15.10
N ASN A 113 -6.97 -22.15 -15.80
CA ASN A 113 -6.53 -23.45 -16.29
C ASN A 113 -5.52 -24.16 -15.38
N ASP A 114 -5.05 -23.47 -14.33
CA ASP A 114 -4.01 -23.99 -13.46
C ASP A 114 -4.55 -25.05 -12.50
N ARG A 115 -3.74 -26.08 -12.27
CA ARG A 115 -4.01 -27.08 -11.23
C ARG A 115 -3.75 -26.49 -9.85
N MET A 116 -4.38 -27.05 -8.83
CA MET A 116 -4.18 -26.60 -7.44
C MET A 116 -2.71 -26.60 -7.03
N GLY A 117 -1.92 -27.60 -7.48
CA GLY A 117 -0.50 -27.69 -7.16
C GLY A 117 0.33 -26.53 -7.73
N GLU A 118 0.03 -26.06 -8.94
CA GLU A 118 0.70 -24.94 -9.59
C GLU A 118 0.39 -23.63 -8.85
N ARG A 119 -0.88 -23.36 -8.62
CA ARG A 119 -1.34 -22.18 -7.88
C ARG A 119 -0.77 -22.14 -6.44
N LYS A 120 -0.68 -23.31 -5.77
CA LYS A 120 -0.06 -23.41 -4.45
C LYS A 120 1.44 -23.09 -4.47
N LYS A 121 2.17 -23.49 -5.52
CA LYS A 121 3.59 -23.12 -5.67
C LYS A 121 3.75 -21.61 -5.80
N LEU A 122 2.93 -20.96 -6.63
CA LEU A 122 2.97 -19.51 -6.80
C LEU A 122 2.60 -18.77 -5.51
N PHE A 123 1.56 -19.23 -4.80
CA PHE A 123 1.19 -18.68 -3.49
C PHE A 123 2.33 -18.81 -2.46
N ASN A 124 2.99 -19.97 -2.44
CA ASN A 124 4.13 -20.20 -1.55
C ASN A 124 5.34 -19.33 -1.91
N ALA A 125 5.57 -19.07 -3.20
CA ALA A 125 6.61 -18.13 -3.64
C ALA A 125 6.36 -16.73 -3.08
N LEU A 126 5.14 -16.22 -3.24
CA LEU A 126 4.74 -14.93 -2.69
C LEU A 126 4.83 -14.89 -1.15
N PHE A 127 4.36 -15.94 -0.48
CA PHE A 127 4.43 -16.06 0.98
C PHE A 127 5.88 -16.08 1.49
N ASN A 128 6.77 -16.82 0.81
CA ASN A 128 8.18 -16.86 1.17
C ASN A 128 8.87 -15.52 0.92
N PHE A 129 8.51 -14.81 -0.15
CA PHE A 129 8.97 -13.46 -0.42
C PHE A 129 8.60 -12.53 0.75
N THR A 130 7.33 -12.47 1.13
CA THR A 130 6.88 -11.59 2.22
C THR A 130 7.55 -11.88 3.55
N ARG A 131 7.89 -13.15 3.84
CA ARG A 131 8.58 -13.54 5.07
C ARG A 131 10.05 -13.17 5.14
N LYS A 132 10.68 -12.93 3.99
CA LYS A 132 12.09 -12.53 3.90
C LYS A 132 12.29 -11.03 4.11
N LEU A 133 11.20 -10.26 4.02
CA LEU A 133 11.26 -8.81 4.03
C LEU A 133 10.99 -8.24 5.42
N ASP A 134 11.75 -7.21 5.77
CA ASP A 134 11.54 -6.45 7.00
C ASP A 134 10.54 -5.33 6.75
N PHE A 135 9.24 -5.70 6.76
CA PHE A 135 8.13 -4.78 6.61
C PHE A 135 7.39 -4.61 7.92
N HIS A 136 6.91 -3.40 8.16
CA HIS A 136 5.89 -3.16 9.16
C HIS A 136 4.50 -3.24 8.56
N TYR A 137 3.54 -3.72 9.34
CA TYR A 137 2.14 -3.86 8.92
C TYR A 137 1.21 -3.09 9.83
N LEU A 138 0.16 -2.56 9.24
CA LEU A 138 -1.02 -2.06 9.90
C LEU A 138 -2.22 -2.72 9.25
N CYS A 139 -3.08 -3.35 10.05
CA CYS A 139 -4.34 -3.91 9.57
C CYS A 139 -5.47 -3.37 10.43
N VAL A 140 -6.46 -2.75 9.79
CA VAL A 140 -7.62 -2.15 10.43
C VAL A 140 -8.87 -2.94 10.01
N PRO A 141 -9.32 -3.90 10.82
CA PRO A 141 -10.55 -4.64 10.59
C PRO A 141 -11.76 -3.84 11.06
N LEU A 142 -12.82 -3.85 10.26
CA LEU A 142 -14.13 -3.33 10.62
C LEU A 142 -15.17 -4.44 10.49
N LYS A 143 -15.90 -4.73 11.56
CA LYS A 143 -16.98 -5.73 11.55
C LYS A 143 -18.25 -5.10 11.01
N LYS A 144 -18.71 -5.54 9.85
CA LYS A 144 -19.88 -4.96 9.13
C LYS A 144 -21.17 -5.09 9.93
N SER A 145 -21.36 -6.17 10.71
CA SER A 145 -22.56 -6.36 11.55
C SER A 145 -22.72 -5.29 12.65
N GLU A 146 -21.68 -4.53 12.96
CA GLU A 146 -21.74 -3.45 13.92
C GLU A 146 -22.08 -2.09 13.29
N CYS A 147 -22.32 -2.06 11.97
CA CYS A 147 -22.63 -0.86 11.21
C CYS A 147 -24.05 -0.97 10.65
N LYS A 148 -24.86 0.05 10.86
CA LYS A 148 -26.23 0.09 10.37
C LYS A 148 -26.33 0.49 8.89
N ASP A 149 -25.36 1.29 8.44
CA ASP A 149 -25.32 1.86 7.11
C ASP A 149 -23.88 2.24 6.72
N VAL A 150 -23.70 2.66 5.47
CA VAL A 150 -22.43 3.10 4.90
C VAL A 150 -21.84 4.30 5.63
N VAL A 151 -22.68 5.21 6.13
CA VAL A 151 -22.23 6.42 6.84
C VAL A 151 -21.57 6.02 8.15
N MET A 152 -22.22 5.14 8.92
CA MET A 152 -21.66 4.61 10.18
C MET A 152 -20.39 3.80 9.92
N MET A 153 -20.37 3.01 8.85
CA MET A 153 -19.20 2.22 8.43
C MET A 153 -18.02 3.13 8.10
N THR A 154 -18.25 4.18 7.30
CA THR A 154 -17.24 5.19 6.96
C THR A 154 -16.69 5.89 8.20
N ALA A 155 -17.55 6.34 9.12
CA ALA A 155 -17.16 7.03 10.33
C ALA A 155 -16.32 6.15 11.27
N LYS A 156 -16.76 4.89 11.48
CA LYS A 156 -16.02 3.93 12.32
C LYS A 156 -14.67 3.58 11.71
N LEU A 157 -14.61 3.32 10.40
CA LEU A 157 -13.38 3.00 9.71
C LEU A 157 -12.39 4.17 9.73
N SER A 158 -12.85 5.37 9.44
CA SER A 158 -12.05 6.60 9.51
C SER A 158 -11.41 6.77 10.90
N ARG A 159 -12.22 6.63 11.96
CA ARG A 159 -11.74 6.69 13.34
C ARG A 159 -10.73 5.58 13.66
N ALA A 160 -11.00 4.35 13.22
CA ALA A 160 -10.12 3.21 13.47
C ALA A 160 -8.76 3.39 12.78
N ILE A 161 -8.75 3.86 11.53
CA ILE A 161 -7.52 4.18 10.80
C ILE A 161 -6.76 5.30 11.51
N ALA A 162 -7.42 6.40 11.89
CA ALA A 162 -6.79 7.50 12.59
C ALA A 162 -6.12 7.04 13.91
N ILE A 163 -6.81 6.23 14.71
CA ILE A 163 -6.26 5.68 15.97
C ILE A 163 -5.05 4.76 15.67
N ALA A 164 -5.14 3.91 14.67
CA ALA A 164 -4.06 3.01 14.31
C ALA A 164 -2.80 3.74 13.85
N LEU A 165 -2.96 4.83 13.08
CA LEU A 165 -1.85 5.70 12.66
C LEU A 165 -1.29 6.50 13.83
N GLN A 166 -2.16 7.07 14.66
CA GLN A 166 -1.75 7.84 15.83
C GLN A 166 -0.92 7.00 16.80
N GLY A 167 -1.26 5.73 16.98
CA GLY A 167 -0.48 4.79 17.79
C GLY A 167 0.92 4.48 17.25
N ARG A 168 1.25 4.98 16.04
CA ARG A 168 2.54 4.79 15.39
C ARG A 168 3.28 6.08 15.05
N MET A 169 2.86 7.22 15.60
CA MET A 169 3.45 8.52 15.29
C MET A 169 4.95 8.55 15.55
N SER A 170 5.42 7.99 16.67
CA SER A 170 6.86 7.92 16.99
C SER A 170 7.69 7.14 15.96
N TYR A 171 7.07 6.21 15.23
CA TYR A 171 7.70 5.54 14.10
C TYR A 171 7.70 6.43 12.85
N PHE A 172 6.60 7.11 12.56
CA PHE A 172 6.49 8.01 11.40
C PHE A 172 7.40 9.22 11.50
N GLU A 173 7.62 9.74 12.70
CA GLU A 173 8.51 10.90 12.98
C GLU A 173 10.00 10.62 12.66
N GLN A 174 10.38 9.37 12.41
CA GLN A 174 11.75 9.01 12.01
C GLN A 174 12.02 9.27 10.53
N PHE A 175 10.98 9.60 9.73
CA PHE A 175 11.08 9.81 8.30
C PHE A 175 10.86 11.27 7.94
N ASP A 176 11.67 11.77 7.00
CA ASP A 176 11.54 13.13 6.46
C ASP A 176 10.33 13.23 5.53
N ARG A 177 9.96 12.11 4.89
CA ARG A 177 8.85 12.04 3.94
C ARG A 177 8.14 10.71 3.97
N ILE A 178 6.81 10.76 3.88
CA ILE A 178 5.96 9.57 3.75
C ILE A 178 5.24 9.62 2.41
N ILE A 179 5.30 8.52 1.65
CA ILE A 179 4.63 8.39 0.36
C ILE A 179 3.54 7.33 0.48
N LEU A 180 2.30 7.71 0.18
CA LEU A 180 1.17 6.80 0.16
C LEU A 180 0.93 6.29 -1.26
N TYR A 181 0.70 4.99 -1.38
CA TYR A 181 0.32 4.30 -2.61
C TYR A 181 -1.02 3.62 -2.38
N TYR A 182 -2.02 4.05 -3.13
CA TYR A 182 -3.36 3.46 -3.10
C TYR A 182 -3.92 3.40 -4.52
N ASP A 183 -4.56 2.32 -4.90
CA ASP A 183 -5.04 2.06 -6.26
C ASP A 183 -6.46 2.53 -6.48
N ASN A 184 -7.03 3.48 -5.92
CA ASN A 184 -8.41 3.99 -6.17
C ASN A 184 -9.49 2.91 -6.23
N GLY A 185 -9.36 1.85 -5.44
CA GLY A 185 -10.31 0.74 -5.45
C GLY A 185 -11.72 1.18 -5.11
N GLN A 186 -11.89 1.87 -3.99
CA GLN A 186 -13.21 2.32 -3.51
C GLN A 186 -13.23 3.80 -3.17
N VAL A 187 -14.25 4.50 -3.67
CA VAL A 187 -14.41 5.95 -3.49
C VAL A 187 -14.53 6.33 -2.00
N GLU A 188 -15.21 5.50 -1.21
CA GLU A 188 -15.38 5.68 0.22
C GLU A 188 -14.04 5.66 0.94
N LEU A 189 -13.18 4.68 0.63
CA LEU A 189 -11.85 4.60 1.24
C LEU A 189 -10.96 5.76 0.79
N THR A 190 -11.01 6.16 -0.47
CA THR A 190 -10.30 7.36 -0.95
C THR A 190 -10.68 8.60 -0.12
N ARG A 191 -11.97 8.82 0.13
CA ARG A 191 -12.45 9.93 0.96
C ARG A 191 -11.96 9.83 2.41
N ILE A 192 -11.98 8.63 2.98
CA ILE A 192 -11.47 8.38 4.33
C ILE A 192 -9.99 8.70 4.41
N LEU A 193 -9.17 8.18 3.50
CA LEU A 193 -7.74 8.44 3.47
C LEU A 193 -7.44 9.93 3.28
N THR A 194 -8.15 10.59 2.37
CA THR A 194 -8.07 12.04 2.18
C THR A 194 -8.34 12.79 3.49
N SER A 195 -9.40 12.42 4.20
CA SER A 195 -9.77 13.07 5.47
C SER A 195 -8.75 12.78 6.60
N VAL A 196 -8.33 11.51 6.73
CA VAL A 196 -7.44 11.09 7.82
C VAL A 196 -6.03 11.65 7.66
N PHE A 197 -5.53 11.72 6.45
CA PHE A 197 -4.22 12.28 6.15
C PHE A 197 -4.24 13.77 5.84
N ASN A 198 -5.40 14.41 5.89
CA ASN A 198 -5.59 15.84 5.62
C ASN A 198 -5.11 16.26 4.22
N ILE A 199 -5.40 15.44 3.23
CA ILE A 199 -4.98 15.56 1.83
C ILE A 199 -5.99 16.35 1.00
#